data_550c32826c83cca24b5554e847d2f3b8
#
_entry.id   550c32826c83cca24b5554e847d2f3b8
#
_cell.length_a   1.000
_cell.length_b   1.000
_cell.length_c   1.000
_cell.angle_alpha   90.00
_cell.angle_beta   90.00
_cell.angle_gamma   90.00
#
_symmetry.space_group_name_H-M   'P 1'
#
loop_
_entity.id
_entity.type
_entity.pdbx_description
1 polymer ?
#
loop_
_entity_poly.entity_id
_entity_poly.type
_entity_poly.pdbx_seq_one_letter_code
_entity_poly.pdbx_strand_id
1 'polypeptide(L)'
;MLLCALPVLIVSAEASDLAIEPGDWKVTSTTVMNGATSLPAVKGRCLTPEQAGDVAKTFAPVSGTVNSTCEPAASETTGRVLKWHLQCKGQLDLDVLGSFNFDSPSHYTATVISKGRMAGQLISDVKTDIEGERVGECQ
;
A
#
# COMPACT_ATOMS: atom_id res chain seq x y z
N MET A 1 11.53 51.82 -28.57
CA MET A 1 12.14 50.62 -28.04
C MET A 1 11.13 49.97 -27.09
N LEU A 2 10.32 49.01 -27.58
CA LEU A 2 9.29 48.33 -26.78
C LEU A 2 9.90 47.03 -26.22
N LEU A 3 10.05 46.95 -24.89
CA LEU A 3 10.40 45.70 -24.23
C LEU A 3 9.12 44.88 -24.05
N CYS A 4 9.00 43.78 -24.82
CA CYS A 4 8.04 42.73 -24.57
C CYS A 4 8.51 41.86 -23.41
N ALA A 5 7.90 42.05 -22.24
CA ALA A 5 8.06 41.11 -21.12
C ALA A 5 7.16 39.89 -21.37
N LEU A 6 7.79 38.74 -21.66
CA LEU A 6 7.09 37.44 -21.73
C LEU A 6 6.80 36.95 -20.31
N PRO A 7 5.55 36.59 -19.97
CA PRO A 7 5.28 35.94 -18.70
C PRO A 7 5.86 34.53 -18.70
N VAL A 8 6.76 34.27 -17.76
CA VAL A 8 7.21 32.91 -17.46
C VAL A 8 6.08 32.20 -16.74
N LEU A 9 5.43 31.28 -17.44
CA LEU A 9 4.49 30.35 -16.82
C LEU A 9 5.30 29.34 -16.00
N ILE A 10 5.31 29.53 -14.71
CA ILE A 10 5.82 28.54 -13.76
C ILE A 10 4.76 27.43 -13.72
N VAL A 11 5.01 26.36 -14.45
CA VAL A 11 4.26 25.11 -14.28
C VAL A 11 4.73 24.51 -12.97
N SER A 12 3.97 24.70 -11.91
CA SER A 12 4.15 23.96 -10.66
C SER A 12 3.82 22.50 -10.97
N ALA A 13 4.84 21.64 -10.99
CA ALA A 13 4.61 20.21 -10.97
C ALA A 13 3.95 19.88 -9.61
N GLU A 14 2.65 19.63 -9.62
CA GLU A 14 1.97 19.09 -8.45
C GLU A 14 2.48 17.67 -8.26
N ALA A 15 3.33 17.47 -7.23
CA ALA A 15 3.56 16.14 -6.68
C ALA A 15 2.18 15.61 -6.27
N SER A 16 1.84 14.37 -6.67
CA SER A 16 0.58 13.76 -6.27
C SER A 16 0.60 13.59 -4.75
N ASP A 17 0.01 14.54 -4.04
CA ASP A 17 -0.09 14.52 -2.58
C ASP A 17 -1.20 13.56 -2.19
N LEU A 18 -0.92 12.26 -2.28
CA LEU A 18 -1.78 11.24 -1.71
C LEU A 18 -1.57 11.26 -0.21
N ALA A 19 -2.47 11.92 0.49
CA ALA A 19 -2.51 11.98 1.94
C ALA A 19 -3.88 11.56 2.44
N ILE A 20 -3.89 10.94 3.62
CA ILE A 20 -5.10 10.58 4.35
C ILE A 20 -5.11 11.29 5.70
N GLU A 21 -6.23 11.23 6.41
CA GLU A 21 -6.35 11.86 7.72
C GLU A 21 -5.62 11.04 8.79
N PRO A 22 -4.82 11.68 9.66
CA PRO A 22 -4.28 11.02 10.83
C PRO A 22 -5.39 10.69 11.83
N GLY A 23 -5.16 9.73 12.68
CA GLY A 23 -6.10 9.33 13.72
C GLY A 23 -6.17 7.81 13.89
N ASP A 24 -7.23 7.38 14.55
CA ASP A 24 -7.49 5.96 14.79
C ASP A 24 -8.29 5.37 13.62
N TRP A 25 -7.75 4.30 13.08
CA TRP A 25 -8.30 3.59 11.93
C TRP A 25 -8.72 2.18 12.32
N LYS A 26 -9.92 1.82 11.92
CA LYS A 26 -10.42 0.46 11.98
C LYS A 26 -10.06 -0.25 10.67
N VAL A 27 -9.28 -1.32 10.76
CA VAL A 27 -8.84 -2.10 9.60
C VAL A 27 -9.47 -3.48 9.65
N THR A 28 -10.27 -3.80 8.65
CA THR A 28 -10.93 -5.10 8.49
C THR A 28 -10.27 -5.84 7.35
N SER A 29 -9.86 -7.08 7.58
CA SER A 29 -9.23 -7.91 6.55
C SER A 29 -9.87 -9.28 6.46
N THR A 30 -10.00 -9.79 5.23
CA THR A 30 -10.46 -11.14 4.93
C THR A 30 -9.43 -11.80 4.04
N THR A 31 -8.99 -12.99 4.42
CA THR A 31 -7.92 -13.71 3.71
C THR A 31 -8.46 -14.99 3.11
N VAL A 32 -8.09 -15.24 1.86
CA VAL A 32 -8.27 -16.51 1.19
C VAL A 32 -6.89 -17.13 1.01
N MET A 33 -6.67 -18.27 1.66
CA MET A 33 -5.42 -19.01 1.60
C MET A 33 -5.67 -20.37 0.95
N ASN A 34 -5.05 -20.61 -0.20
CA ASN A 34 -5.19 -21.87 -0.96
C ASN A 34 -6.66 -22.29 -1.16
N GLY A 35 -7.53 -21.30 -1.41
CA GLY A 35 -8.96 -21.50 -1.62
C GLY A 35 -9.84 -21.52 -0.36
N ALA A 36 -9.24 -21.50 0.82
CA ALA A 36 -9.97 -21.45 2.08
C ALA A 36 -10.10 -20.00 2.61
N THR A 37 -11.33 -19.56 2.84
CA THR A 37 -11.62 -18.20 3.32
C THR A 37 -11.62 -18.14 4.84
N SER A 38 -10.88 -17.16 5.40
CA SER A 38 -10.88 -16.88 6.83
C SER A 38 -12.09 -16.03 7.24
N LEU A 39 -12.38 -16.05 8.55
CA LEU A 39 -13.26 -15.03 9.13
C LEU A 39 -12.62 -13.66 9.07
N PRO A 40 -13.41 -12.57 8.93
CA PRO A 40 -12.86 -11.22 8.97
C PRO A 40 -12.11 -10.94 10.28
N ALA A 41 -10.93 -10.35 10.16
CA ALA A 41 -10.15 -9.87 11.29
C ALA A 41 -10.25 -8.35 11.37
N VAL A 42 -10.47 -7.82 12.55
CA VAL A 42 -10.58 -6.37 12.80
C VAL A 42 -9.47 -5.93 13.73
N LYS A 43 -8.73 -4.90 13.31
CA LYS A 43 -7.64 -4.30 14.09
C LYS A 43 -7.75 -2.79 14.11
N GLY A 44 -7.35 -2.17 15.22
CA GLY A 44 -7.15 -0.73 15.30
C GLY A 44 -5.71 -0.36 14.89
N ARG A 45 -5.56 0.77 14.22
CA ARG A 45 -4.26 1.33 13.88
C ARG A 45 -4.30 2.84 14.06
N CYS A 46 -3.43 3.35 14.92
CA CYS A 46 -3.23 4.80 15.05
C CYS A 46 -2.23 5.27 14.01
N LEU A 47 -2.65 6.18 13.14
CA LEU A 47 -1.77 6.85 12.18
C LEU A 47 -1.39 8.23 12.68
N THR A 48 -0.09 8.47 12.84
CA THR A 48 0.45 9.80 13.13
C THR A 48 0.31 10.72 11.91
N PRO A 49 0.38 12.06 12.09
CA PRO A 49 0.39 12.98 10.96
C PRO A 49 1.48 12.67 9.92
N GLU A 50 2.66 12.25 10.36
CA GLU A 50 3.74 11.84 9.45
C GLU A 50 3.38 10.62 8.62
N GLN A 51 2.83 9.60 9.26
CA GLN A 51 2.40 8.38 8.58
C GLN A 51 1.26 8.63 7.59
N ALA A 52 0.30 9.45 7.97
CA ALA A 52 -0.83 9.81 7.12
C ALA A 52 -0.40 10.68 5.92
N GLY A 53 0.66 11.45 6.06
CA GLY A 53 1.24 12.28 5.00
C GLY A 53 2.17 11.52 4.04
N ASP A 54 2.64 10.34 4.40
CA ASP A 54 3.52 9.50 3.59
C ASP A 54 2.91 8.12 3.38
N VAL A 55 1.88 8.06 2.56
CA VAL A 55 1.08 6.86 2.31
C VAL A 55 1.91 5.76 1.69
N ALA A 56 2.78 6.10 0.75
CA ALA A 56 3.62 5.11 0.07
C ALA A 56 4.55 4.36 1.04
N LYS A 57 5.13 5.05 2.00
CA LYS A 57 5.98 4.45 3.05
C LYS A 57 5.15 3.70 4.09
N THR A 58 4.03 4.28 4.51
CA THR A 58 3.18 3.74 5.58
C THR A 58 2.52 2.43 5.18
N PHE A 59 2.13 2.30 3.93
CA PHE A 59 1.47 1.12 3.36
C PHE A 59 2.39 0.27 2.49
N ALA A 60 3.71 0.50 2.58
CA ALA A 60 4.69 -0.34 1.92
C ALA A 60 4.66 -1.78 2.49
N PRO A 61 5.02 -2.78 1.69
CA PRO A 61 5.08 -4.14 2.20
C PRO A 61 6.18 -4.29 3.24
N VAL A 62 5.94 -5.15 4.22
CA VAL A 62 6.97 -5.54 5.18
C VAL A 62 7.91 -6.53 4.47
N SER A 63 9.15 -6.10 4.22
CA SER A 63 10.19 -6.95 3.65
C SER A 63 10.97 -7.64 4.77
N GLY A 64 11.04 -8.95 4.73
CA GLY A 64 11.86 -9.73 5.66
C GLY A 64 11.22 -11.06 6.02
N THR A 65 11.56 -12.08 5.25
CA THR A 65 11.37 -13.46 5.66
C THR A 65 12.74 -14.05 5.99
N VAL A 66 12.78 -14.96 6.96
CA VAL A 66 14.03 -15.56 7.46
C VAL A 66 14.80 -16.31 6.39
N ASN A 67 14.14 -16.77 5.31
CA ASN A 67 14.70 -17.66 4.30
C ASN A 67 14.71 -17.05 2.88
N SER A 68 14.53 -15.74 2.76
CA SER A 68 14.47 -15.08 1.47
C SER A 68 15.12 -13.71 1.52
N THR A 69 15.74 -13.31 0.41
CA THR A 69 16.23 -11.95 0.20
C THR A 69 15.26 -11.21 -0.70
N CYS A 70 14.75 -10.08 -0.25
CA CYS A 70 13.82 -9.26 -0.99
C CYS A 70 14.52 -8.08 -1.65
N GLU A 71 14.19 -7.80 -2.90
CA GLU A 71 14.53 -6.54 -3.54
C GLU A 71 13.63 -5.43 -2.99
N PRO A 72 14.08 -4.16 -2.98
CA PRO A 72 13.21 -3.06 -2.62
C PRO A 72 11.93 -3.08 -3.44
N ALA A 73 10.78 -2.91 -2.80
CA ALA A 73 9.50 -2.91 -3.48
C ALA A 73 9.43 -1.76 -4.49
N ALA A 74 9.04 -2.07 -5.72
CA ALA A 74 8.68 -1.05 -6.69
C ALA A 74 7.29 -0.52 -6.33
N SER A 75 7.14 0.79 -6.15
CA SER A 75 5.86 1.42 -5.87
C SER A 75 5.53 2.49 -6.88
N GLU A 76 4.24 2.63 -7.17
CA GLU A 76 3.69 3.61 -8.09
C GLU A 76 2.41 4.18 -7.49
N THR A 77 2.30 5.51 -7.50
CA THR A 77 1.08 6.21 -7.09
C THR A 77 0.48 6.93 -8.28
N THR A 78 -0.75 6.61 -8.63
CA THR A 78 -1.50 7.27 -9.69
C THR A 78 -2.82 7.76 -9.13
N GLY A 79 -3.00 9.08 -9.04
CA GLY A 79 -4.16 9.68 -8.39
C GLY A 79 -4.26 9.25 -6.94
N ARG A 80 -5.32 8.55 -6.59
CA ARG A 80 -5.56 8.02 -5.24
C ARG A 80 -5.30 6.52 -5.11
N VAL A 81 -4.59 5.94 -6.05
CA VAL A 81 -4.25 4.51 -6.06
C VAL A 81 -2.75 4.34 -5.86
N LEU A 82 -2.40 3.58 -4.84
CA LEU A 82 -1.04 3.12 -4.57
C LEU A 82 -0.92 1.66 -4.97
N LYS A 83 0.04 1.33 -5.81
CA LYS A 83 0.39 -0.04 -6.14
C LYS A 83 1.85 -0.30 -5.82
N TRP A 84 2.15 -1.50 -5.35
CA TRP A 84 3.52 -1.93 -5.16
C TRP A 84 3.70 -3.41 -5.47
N HIS A 85 4.92 -3.77 -5.78
CA HIS A 85 5.33 -5.14 -6.09
C HIS A 85 6.60 -5.49 -5.32
N LEU A 86 6.53 -6.51 -4.51
CA LEU A 86 7.66 -7.04 -3.76
C LEU A 86 8.03 -8.42 -4.29
N GLN A 87 9.31 -8.62 -4.61
CA GLN A 87 9.85 -9.91 -5.04
C GLN A 87 10.95 -10.34 -4.08
N CYS A 88 10.84 -11.57 -3.59
CA CYS A 88 11.84 -12.18 -2.71
C CYS A 88 12.31 -13.51 -3.32
N LYS A 89 13.61 -13.77 -3.23
CA LYS A 89 14.26 -14.98 -3.73
C LYS A 89 14.99 -15.69 -2.59
N GLY A 90 14.96 -17.02 -2.60
CA GLY A 90 15.62 -17.86 -1.61
C GLY A 90 15.10 -19.28 -1.63
N GLN A 91 15.04 -19.91 -0.46
CA GLN A 91 14.38 -21.22 -0.33
C GLN A 91 12.89 -21.10 -0.66
N LEU A 92 12.29 -19.98 -0.29
CA LEU A 92 10.94 -19.62 -0.68
C LEU A 92 11.02 -18.38 -1.56
N ASP A 93 10.55 -18.48 -2.79
CA ASP A 93 10.36 -17.36 -3.67
C ASP A 93 8.99 -16.75 -3.42
N LEU A 94 8.95 -15.46 -3.07
CA LEU A 94 7.72 -14.73 -2.83
C LEU A 94 7.50 -13.66 -3.90
N ASP A 95 6.27 -13.57 -4.36
CA ASP A 95 5.80 -12.54 -5.27
C ASP A 95 4.54 -11.92 -4.65
N VAL A 96 4.64 -10.64 -4.23
CA VAL A 96 3.58 -9.96 -3.49
C VAL A 96 3.18 -8.69 -4.21
N LEU A 97 1.92 -8.60 -4.57
CA LEU A 97 1.31 -7.44 -5.21
C LEU A 97 0.32 -6.77 -4.27
N GLY A 98 0.47 -5.47 -4.07
CA GLY A 98 -0.47 -4.66 -3.30
C GLY A 98 -1.11 -3.59 -4.16
N SER A 99 -2.40 -3.38 -3.96
CA SER A 99 -3.16 -2.29 -4.59
C SER A 99 -4.08 -1.66 -3.56
N PHE A 100 -3.88 -0.37 -3.30
CA PHE A 100 -4.61 0.41 -2.32
C PHE A 100 -5.35 1.53 -3.02
N ASN A 101 -6.66 1.60 -2.85
CA ASN A 101 -7.50 2.67 -3.36
C ASN A 101 -7.98 3.54 -2.19
N PHE A 102 -7.44 4.76 -2.09
CA PHE A 102 -7.83 5.74 -1.10
C PHE A 102 -8.95 6.60 -1.69
N ASP A 103 -10.18 6.09 -1.65
CA ASP A 103 -11.35 6.73 -2.26
C ASP A 103 -11.78 8.01 -1.54
N SER A 104 -11.36 8.19 -0.28
CA SER A 104 -11.49 9.44 0.46
C SER A 104 -10.33 9.60 1.46
N PRO A 105 -10.15 10.79 2.08
CA PRO A 105 -9.15 10.97 3.14
C PRO A 105 -9.38 10.12 4.39
N SER A 106 -10.56 9.53 4.55
CA SER A 106 -10.97 8.75 5.73
C SER A 106 -11.33 7.30 5.43
N HIS A 107 -11.08 6.83 4.20
CA HIS A 107 -11.45 5.47 3.80
C HIS A 107 -10.55 4.94 2.69
N TYR A 108 -10.20 3.67 2.78
CA TYR A 108 -9.53 2.95 1.69
C TYR A 108 -9.98 1.51 1.60
N THR A 109 -9.83 0.94 0.42
CA THR A 109 -9.89 -0.50 0.17
C THR A 109 -8.57 -0.96 -0.41
N ALA A 110 -8.19 -2.19 -0.15
CA ALA A 110 -6.95 -2.75 -0.67
C ALA A 110 -7.08 -4.23 -0.95
N THR A 111 -6.24 -4.69 -1.87
CA THR A 111 -6.05 -6.12 -2.15
C THR A 111 -4.55 -6.40 -2.15
N VAL A 112 -4.15 -7.42 -1.41
CA VAL A 112 -2.77 -7.92 -1.40
C VAL A 112 -2.78 -9.37 -1.82
N ILE A 113 -2.02 -9.70 -2.87
CA ILE A 113 -1.89 -11.06 -3.39
C ILE A 113 -0.45 -11.50 -3.16
N SER A 114 -0.28 -12.61 -2.45
CA SER A 114 1.02 -13.21 -2.18
C SER A 114 1.08 -14.63 -2.72
N LYS A 115 2.07 -14.91 -3.56
CA LYS A 115 2.35 -16.24 -4.09
C LYS A 115 3.73 -16.70 -3.65
N GLY A 116 3.77 -17.85 -3.02
CA GLY A 116 5.01 -18.51 -2.58
C GLY A 116 5.30 -19.75 -3.41
N ARG A 117 6.55 -19.84 -3.89
CA ARG A 117 7.04 -20.98 -4.67
C ARG A 117 8.27 -21.59 -4.02
N MET A 118 8.32 -22.90 -4.01
CA MET A 118 9.47 -23.68 -3.57
C MET A 118 9.87 -24.64 -4.68
N ALA A 119 11.12 -24.60 -5.11
CA ALA A 119 11.61 -25.40 -6.24
C ALA A 119 10.71 -25.26 -7.50
N GLY A 120 10.23 -24.05 -7.79
CA GLY A 120 9.36 -23.76 -8.92
C GLY A 120 7.89 -24.15 -8.76
N GLN A 121 7.51 -24.79 -7.65
CA GLN A 121 6.14 -25.18 -7.39
C GLN A 121 5.42 -24.17 -6.51
N LEU A 122 4.19 -23.79 -6.91
CA LEU A 122 3.33 -22.92 -6.10
C LEU A 122 2.87 -23.70 -4.86
N ILE A 123 3.33 -23.26 -3.68
CA ILE A 123 2.98 -23.88 -2.39
C ILE A 123 2.06 -22.99 -1.54
N SER A 124 1.96 -21.72 -1.88
CA SER A 124 1.14 -20.76 -1.14
C SER A 124 0.53 -19.76 -2.12
N ASP A 125 -0.78 -19.60 -2.05
CA ASP A 125 -1.54 -18.61 -2.80
C ASP A 125 -2.50 -17.92 -1.82
N VAL A 126 -2.19 -16.66 -1.49
CA VAL A 126 -2.92 -15.89 -0.47
C VAL A 126 -3.42 -14.60 -1.07
N LYS A 127 -4.71 -14.35 -0.93
CA LYS A 127 -5.34 -13.08 -1.28
C LYS A 127 -5.95 -12.48 -0.02
N THR A 128 -5.60 -11.24 0.29
CA THR A 128 -6.17 -10.50 1.40
C THR A 128 -6.88 -9.26 0.88
N ASP A 129 -8.17 -9.16 1.17
CA ASP A 129 -8.96 -7.96 0.94
C ASP A 129 -9.04 -7.17 2.25
N ILE A 130 -8.80 -5.86 2.16
CA ILE A 130 -8.66 -4.97 3.31
C ILE A 130 -9.57 -3.76 3.12
N GLU A 131 -10.23 -3.35 4.20
CA GLU A 131 -10.94 -2.08 4.29
C GLU A 131 -10.42 -1.31 5.49
N GLY A 132 -10.05 -0.06 5.28
CA GLY A 132 -9.65 0.86 6.34
C GLY A 132 -10.61 2.03 6.43
N GLU A 133 -11.03 2.34 7.65
CA GLU A 133 -11.95 3.43 7.96
C GLU A 133 -11.47 4.19 9.18
N ARG A 134 -11.34 5.52 9.04
CA ARG A 134 -11.01 6.37 10.17
C ARG A 134 -12.20 6.46 11.11
N VAL A 135 -12.00 6.18 12.37
CA VAL A 135 -13.06 6.15 13.39
C VAL A 135 -12.95 7.26 14.42
N GLY A 136 -11.86 8.01 14.45
CA GLY A 136 -11.68 9.12 15.37
C GLY A 136 -10.23 9.53 15.56
N GLU A 137 -9.98 10.25 16.63
CA GLU A 137 -8.62 10.63 17.03
C GLU A 137 -7.92 9.44 17.71
N CYS A 138 -6.59 9.39 17.62
CA CYS A 138 -5.82 8.42 18.40
C CYS A 138 -5.96 8.68 19.90
N GLN A 139 -6.14 7.63 20.65
CA GLN A 139 -6.23 7.69 22.10
C GLN A 139 -4.87 7.41 22.75
#